data_e6c036dc1a8e2ac457dc60bde75304e3
#
_entry.id   e6c036dc1a8e2ac457dc60bde75304e3
#
_cell.length_a   1.000
_cell.length_b   1.000
_cell.length_c   1.000
_cell.angle_alpha   90.00
_cell.angle_beta   90.00
_cell.angle_gamma   90.00
#
_symmetry.space_group_name_H-M   'P 1'
#
loop_
_entity.id
_entity.type
_entity.pdbx_description
1 polymer ?
#
loop_
_entity_poly.entity_id
_entity_poly.type
_entity_poly.pdbx_seq_one_letter_code
_entity_poly.pdbx_strand_id
1 'polypeptide(L)'
;EVGKGSYTYAPSILGGGTLTADFGSTHYDWDDMLPVYDSNSSDASCDAVAELMLHCGISVSMSYSSASGAESDVIPYALYHYFDYDKGVAYRQRDNYSSEEWQQIIENEIDNGRPVIATGRSSAGGHAFVFDGYDENGFVHVNWGWSGMSNGYFRTSALNPPLQGTGGSE
;
A
#
# COMPACT_ATOMS: atom_id res chain seq x y z
N GLU A 1 -11.23 14.93 2.61
CA GLU A 1 -12.29 14.05 3.15
C GLU A 1 -11.90 13.60 4.55
N VAL A 2 -12.87 13.46 5.42
CA VAL A 2 -12.68 13.00 6.80
C VAL A 2 -12.99 11.52 6.82
N GLY A 3 -12.10 10.73 7.41
CA GLY A 3 -12.33 9.31 7.66
C GLY A 3 -13.40 9.05 8.73
N LYS A 4 -13.48 7.84 9.26
CA LYS A 4 -14.50 7.45 10.22
C LYS A 4 -13.89 6.80 11.45
N GLY A 5 -14.40 7.20 12.63
CA GLY A 5 -14.06 6.58 13.89
C GLY A 5 -12.60 6.72 14.31
N SER A 6 -12.19 5.88 15.23
CA SER A 6 -10.83 5.82 15.74
C SER A 6 -10.40 4.38 15.98
N TYR A 7 -9.08 4.14 15.97
CA TYR A 7 -8.52 2.84 16.27
C TYR A 7 -7.25 2.96 17.12
N THR A 8 -7.12 2.06 18.09
CA THR A 8 -5.97 1.97 18.99
C THR A 8 -5.51 0.53 19.09
N TYR A 9 -4.23 0.30 18.98
CA TYR A 9 -3.62 -1.01 19.19
C TYR A 9 -2.23 -0.88 19.82
N ALA A 10 -1.69 -1.97 20.34
CA ALA A 10 -0.34 -2.06 20.88
C ALA A 10 0.55 -2.83 19.90
N PRO A 11 1.36 -2.15 19.07
CA PRO A 11 2.26 -2.83 18.15
C PRO A 11 3.40 -3.54 18.90
N SER A 12 3.94 -4.60 18.30
CA SER A 12 5.14 -5.29 18.77
C SER A 12 6.40 -4.48 18.44
N ILE A 13 6.58 -3.34 19.10
CA ILE A 13 7.75 -2.47 18.95
C ILE A 13 8.62 -2.47 20.19
N LEU A 14 9.90 -2.17 20.02
CA LEU A 14 10.82 -2.02 21.15
C LEU A 14 10.36 -0.88 22.06
N GLY A 15 10.09 -1.20 23.33
CA GLY A 15 9.67 -0.24 24.35
C GLY A 15 8.19 -0.27 24.72
N GLY A 16 7.36 -1.00 23.98
CA GLY A 16 5.91 -1.07 24.22
C GLY A 16 5.21 0.27 23.97
N GLY A 17 3.90 0.29 24.21
CA GLY A 17 3.06 1.47 24.02
C GLY A 17 1.88 1.17 23.12
N THR A 18 0.99 2.17 22.97
CA THR A 18 -0.15 2.10 22.07
C THR A 18 -0.04 3.17 21.00
N LEU A 19 -0.49 2.86 19.79
CA LEU A 19 -0.70 3.81 18.72
C LEU A 19 -2.20 4.02 18.52
N THR A 20 -2.58 5.26 18.30
CA THR A 20 -3.98 5.66 18.11
C THR A 20 -4.08 6.56 16.88
N ALA A 21 -5.10 6.35 16.06
CA ALA A 21 -5.52 7.27 15.01
C ALA A 21 -7.00 7.62 15.21
N ASP A 22 -7.33 8.89 15.12
CA ASP A 22 -8.70 9.39 15.08
C ASP A 22 -9.04 9.82 13.65
N PHE A 23 -9.45 8.85 12.84
CA PHE A 23 -9.78 9.07 11.44
C PHE A 23 -10.99 10.00 11.26
N GLY A 24 -11.89 10.02 12.25
CA GLY A 24 -13.12 10.82 12.19
C GLY A 24 -12.91 12.31 12.40
N SER A 25 -11.81 12.72 13.00
CA SER A 25 -11.46 14.13 13.23
C SER A 25 -10.22 14.59 12.47
N THR A 26 -9.52 13.69 11.77
CA THR A 26 -8.34 14.04 10.98
C THR A 26 -8.72 14.56 9.60
N HIS A 27 -8.15 15.70 9.23
CA HIS A 27 -8.14 16.22 7.86
C HIS A 27 -6.73 16.10 7.29
N TYR A 28 -6.58 15.27 6.27
CA TYR A 28 -5.29 15.10 5.60
C TYR A 28 -5.00 16.29 4.68
N ASP A 29 -3.84 16.88 4.81
CA ASP A 29 -3.38 18.02 4.02
C ASP A 29 -2.84 17.57 2.66
N TRP A 30 -3.75 17.17 1.77
CA TRP A 30 -3.39 16.64 0.43
C TRP A 30 -2.60 17.64 -0.41
N ASP A 31 -2.88 18.96 -0.26
CA ASP A 31 -2.21 20.02 -1.02
C ASP A 31 -0.74 20.19 -0.62
N ASP A 32 -0.38 19.82 0.62
CA ASP A 32 0.99 19.84 1.11
C ASP A 32 1.77 18.56 0.77
N MET A 33 1.08 17.48 0.36
CA MET A 33 1.76 16.24 -0.01
C MET A 33 2.44 16.36 -1.36
N LEU A 34 3.71 15.94 -1.42
CA LEU A 34 4.53 15.99 -2.62
C LEU A 34 4.58 14.63 -3.33
N PRO A 35 4.66 14.62 -4.66
CA PRO A 35 4.85 13.37 -5.42
C PRO A 35 6.26 12.75 -5.23
N VAL A 36 7.23 13.55 -4.81
CA VAL A 36 8.62 13.14 -4.54
C VAL A 36 9.14 13.96 -3.35
N TYR A 37 9.83 13.31 -2.44
CA TYR A 37 10.46 13.93 -1.26
C TYR A 37 11.98 13.88 -1.36
N ASP A 38 12.64 14.96 -0.96
CA ASP A 38 14.10 15.08 -0.88
C ASP A 38 14.53 15.90 0.36
N SER A 39 15.81 16.18 0.47
CA SER A 39 16.36 16.96 1.59
C SER A 39 15.91 18.43 1.64
N ASN A 40 15.21 18.92 0.62
CA ASN A 40 14.70 20.29 0.54
C ASN A 40 13.16 20.34 0.76
N SER A 41 12.53 19.19 0.93
CA SER A 41 11.09 19.12 1.24
C SER A 41 10.82 19.82 2.57
N SER A 42 9.73 20.63 2.61
CA SER A 42 9.37 21.37 3.81
C SER A 42 8.92 20.45 4.94
N ASP A 43 9.09 20.87 6.19
CA ASP A 43 8.58 20.14 7.35
C ASP A 43 7.06 19.91 7.24
N ALA A 44 6.30 20.90 6.78
CA ALA A 44 4.86 20.76 6.58
C ALA A 44 4.51 19.63 5.59
N SER A 45 5.21 19.55 4.45
CA SER A 45 5.01 18.47 3.49
C SER A 45 5.39 17.11 4.05
N CYS A 46 6.47 17.04 4.81
CA CYS A 46 6.92 15.80 5.46
C CYS A 46 5.92 15.37 6.54
N ASP A 47 5.41 16.28 7.35
CA ASP A 47 4.43 16.00 8.41
C ASP A 47 3.10 15.53 7.81
N ALA A 48 2.62 16.17 6.74
CA ALA A 48 1.39 15.79 6.06
C ALA A 48 1.42 14.34 5.55
N VAL A 49 2.48 13.93 4.86
CA VAL A 49 2.59 12.56 4.38
C VAL A 49 2.86 11.57 5.52
N ALA A 50 3.62 11.97 6.53
CA ALA A 50 3.93 11.10 7.69
C ALA A 50 2.67 10.78 8.50
N GLU A 51 1.76 11.75 8.68
CA GLU A 51 0.48 11.52 9.35
C GLU A 51 -0.37 10.49 8.58
N LEU A 52 -0.52 10.66 7.27
CA LEU A 52 -1.25 9.70 6.43
C LEU A 52 -0.63 8.30 6.50
N MET A 53 0.69 8.20 6.35
CA MET A 53 1.41 6.92 6.42
C MET A 53 1.25 6.24 7.79
N LEU A 54 1.33 7.01 8.88
CA LEU A 54 1.12 6.49 10.23
C LEU A 54 -0.31 5.96 10.39
N HIS A 55 -1.30 6.72 9.95
CA HIS A 55 -2.70 6.31 10.03
C HIS A 55 -3.00 5.08 9.16
N CYS A 56 -2.43 4.98 7.95
CA CYS A 56 -2.50 3.77 7.14
C CYS A 56 -1.94 2.55 7.89
N GLY A 57 -0.78 2.69 8.51
CA GLY A 57 -0.16 1.61 9.30
C GLY A 57 -1.00 1.24 10.54
N ILE A 58 -1.55 2.23 11.25
CA ILE A 58 -2.43 1.97 12.40
C ILE A 58 -3.68 1.22 11.94
N SER A 59 -4.31 1.61 10.84
CA SER A 59 -5.54 1.01 10.35
C SER A 59 -5.46 -0.50 10.08
N VAL A 60 -4.27 -1.00 9.81
CA VAL A 60 -3.98 -2.42 9.53
C VAL A 60 -3.21 -3.10 10.68
N SER A 61 -3.11 -2.47 11.84
CA SER A 61 -2.33 -2.97 12.99
C SER A 61 -0.88 -3.33 12.64
N MET A 62 -0.20 -2.44 11.92
CA MET A 62 1.17 -2.65 11.43
C MET A 62 2.12 -3.10 12.55
N SER A 63 2.82 -4.20 12.34
CA SER A 63 3.94 -4.60 13.19
C SER A 63 5.18 -3.82 12.76
N TYR A 64 5.53 -2.80 13.52
CA TYR A 64 6.66 -1.94 13.21
C TYR A 64 7.98 -2.57 13.66
N SER A 65 8.93 -2.65 12.73
CA SER A 65 10.29 -3.15 12.96
C SER A 65 11.23 -2.62 11.87
N SER A 66 12.45 -3.13 11.77
CA SER A 66 13.33 -2.87 10.62
C SER A 66 12.73 -3.35 9.28
N ALA A 67 11.81 -4.32 9.34
CA ALA A 67 10.98 -4.78 8.23
C ALA A 67 9.54 -4.83 8.72
N SER A 68 8.82 -3.70 8.61
CA SER A 68 7.44 -3.57 9.06
C SER A 68 6.49 -4.36 8.16
N GLY A 69 5.43 -4.94 8.75
CA GLY A 69 4.47 -5.75 8.01
C GLY A 69 3.08 -5.77 8.64
N ALA A 70 2.08 -6.06 7.81
CA ALA A 70 0.70 -6.30 8.21
C ALA A 70 0.07 -7.38 7.32
N GLU A 71 -1.01 -8.00 7.78
CA GLU A 71 -1.77 -8.93 6.96
C GLU A 71 -2.57 -8.17 5.89
N SER A 72 -2.46 -8.64 4.64
CA SER A 72 -3.04 -7.90 3.50
C SER A 72 -4.55 -8.07 3.36
N ASP A 73 -5.13 -9.12 3.92
CA ASP A 73 -6.57 -9.40 3.88
C ASP A 73 -7.40 -8.44 4.75
N VAL A 74 -6.76 -7.72 5.68
CA VAL A 74 -7.42 -6.68 6.49
C VAL A 74 -7.53 -5.33 5.77
N ILE A 75 -6.79 -5.12 4.67
CA ILE A 75 -6.76 -3.83 3.94
C ILE A 75 -8.17 -3.39 3.49
N PRO A 76 -9.02 -4.24 2.88
CA PRO A 76 -10.36 -3.81 2.48
C PRO A 76 -11.20 -3.32 3.64
N TYR A 77 -11.11 -3.99 4.79
CA TYR A 77 -11.79 -3.53 6.01
C TYR A 77 -11.31 -2.14 6.42
N ALA A 78 -9.99 -1.93 6.46
CA ALA A 78 -9.40 -0.65 6.84
C ALA A 78 -9.82 0.49 5.90
N LEU A 79 -9.75 0.27 4.58
CA LEU A 79 -10.14 1.25 3.57
C LEU A 79 -11.63 1.63 3.69
N TYR A 80 -12.50 0.65 3.79
CA TYR A 80 -13.94 0.90 3.95
C TYR A 80 -14.28 1.53 5.30
N HIS A 81 -13.67 1.03 6.38
CA HIS A 81 -14.07 1.40 7.74
C HIS A 81 -13.51 2.75 8.19
N TYR A 82 -12.27 3.04 7.81
CA TYR A 82 -11.56 4.23 8.28
C TYR A 82 -11.35 5.32 7.22
N PHE A 83 -11.29 4.96 5.94
CA PHE A 83 -10.94 5.90 4.86
C PHE A 83 -12.09 6.18 3.88
N ASP A 84 -13.31 5.80 4.23
CA ASP A 84 -14.54 6.09 3.47
C ASP A 84 -14.58 5.51 2.04
N TYR A 85 -13.84 4.44 1.79
CA TYR A 85 -13.93 3.71 0.53
C TYR A 85 -15.28 3.00 0.38
N ASP A 86 -15.68 2.70 -0.87
CA ASP A 86 -16.89 1.94 -1.16
C ASP A 86 -16.81 0.50 -0.62
N LYS A 87 -17.97 -0.06 -0.27
CA LYS A 87 -18.10 -1.45 0.20
C LYS A 87 -17.67 -2.50 -0.83
N GLY A 88 -17.53 -2.11 -2.10
CA GLY A 88 -17.05 -2.97 -3.17
C GLY A 88 -15.55 -3.25 -3.11
N VAL A 89 -14.78 -2.52 -2.25
CA VAL A 89 -13.36 -2.83 -2.06
C VAL A 89 -13.21 -4.26 -1.53
N ALA A 90 -12.38 -5.09 -2.17
CA ALA A 90 -12.30 -6.51 -1.87
C ALA A 90 -10.88 -7.05 -1.97
N TYR A 91 -10.55 -7.97 -1.06
CA TYR A 91 -9.35 -8.80 -1.16
C TYR A 91 -9.59 -9.96 -2.12
N ARG A 92 -8.64 -10.20 -3.02
CA ARG A 92 -8.68 -11.29 -3.99
C ARG A 92 -7.39 -12.09 -3.95
N GLN A 93 -7.52 -13.41 -3.99
CA GLN A 93 -6.38 -14.33 -4.02
C GLN A 93 -6.15 -14.81 -5.44
N ARG A 94 -4.92 -14.69 -5.93
CA ARG A 94 -4.51 -15.08 -7.29
C ARG A 94 -4.91 -16.50 -7.67
N ASP A 95 -4.82 -17.44 -6.72
CA ASP A 95 -5.07 -18.86 -6.95
C ASP A 95 -6.54 -19.19 -7.29
N ASN A 96 -7.45 -18.26 -7.06
CA ASN A 96 -8.87 -18.43 -7.37
C ASN A 96 -9.23 -18.03 -8.82
N TYR A 97 -8.26 -17.63 -9.63
CA TYR A 97 -8.47 -17.08 -10.97
C TYR A 97 -7.52 -17.70 -11.99
N SER A 98 -7.95 -17.84 -13.24
CA SER A 98 -7.06 -18.09 -14.36
C SER A 98 -6.10 -16.89 -14.58
N SER A 99 -5.08 -17.08 -15.39
CA SER A 99 -4.13 -15.99 -15.68
C SER A 99 -4.81 -14.84 -16.41
N GLU A 100 -5.73 -15.16 -17.32
CA GLU A 100 -6.51 -14.20 -18.08
C GLU A 100 -7.47 -13.41 -17.20
N GLU A 101 -8.20 -14.09 -16.32
CA GLU A 101 -9.13 -13.44 -15.38
C GLU A 101 -8.37 -12.52 -14.41
N TRP A 102 -7.22 -12.98 -13.91
CA TRP A 102 -6.39 -12.16 -13.01
C TRP A 102 -5.89 -10.89 -13.68
N GLN A 103 -5.37 -11.01 -14.90
CA GLN A 103 -4.95 -9.87 -15.70
C GLN A 103 -6.11 -8.90 -15.93
N GLN A 104 -7.26 -9.41 -16.31
CA GLN A 104 -8.46 -8.62 -16.60
C GLN A 104 -8.99 -7.87 -15.35
N ILE A 105 -8.89 -8.47 -14.16
CA ILE A 105 -9.24 -7.81 -12.90
C ILE A 105 -8.34 -6.58 -12.70
N ILE A 106 -7.02 -6.73 -12.89
CA ILE A 106 -6.07 -5.62 -12.71
C ILE A 106 -6.33 -4.51 -13.74
N GLU A 107 -6.44 -4.87 -15.02
CA GLU A 107 -6.69 -3.91 -16.10
C GLU A 107 -8.00 -3.14 -15.89
N ASN A 108 -9.08 -3.81 -15.49
CA ASN A 108 -10.36 -3.17 -15.20
C ASN A 108 -10.26 -2.15 -14.05
N GLU A 109 -9.49 -2.42 -13.01
CA GLU A 109 -9.29 -1.45 -11.93
C GLU A 109 -8.49 -0.24 -12.42
N ILE A 110 -7.42 -0.45 -13.17
CA ILE A 110 -6.57 0.61 -13.72
C ILE A 110 -7.36 1.47 -14.72
N ASP A 111 -8.17 0.88 -15.60
CA ASP A 111 -9.04 1.60 -16.57
C ASP A 111 -10.05 2.49 -15.86
N ASN A 112 -10.46 2.13 -14.67
CA ASN A 112 -11.34 2.96 -13.83
C ASN A 112 -10.58 3.93 -12.90
N GLY A 113 -9.28 4.13 -13.11
CA GLY A 113 -8.44 5.03 -12.31
C GLY A 113 -8.19 4.56 -10.89
N ARG A 114 -8.27 3.26 -10.65
CA ARG A 114 -8.06 2.65 -9.33
C ARG A 114 -6.81 1.78 -9.32
N PRO A 115 -5.67 2.29 -8.85
CA PRO A 115 -4.47 1.47 -8.65
C PRO A 115 -4.75 0.29 -7.70
N VAL A 116 -4.08 -0.84 -7.96
CA VAL A 116 -4.31 -2.09 -7.21
C VAL A 116 -3.18 -2.32 -6.23
N ILE A 117 -3.49 -2.37 -4.93
CA ILE A 117 -2.53 -2.83 -3.92
C ILE A 117 -2.39 -4.34 -4.09
N ALA A 118 -1.17 -4.78 -4.31
CA ALA A 118 -0.83 -6.18 -4.50
C ALA A 118 0.20 -6.64 -3.48
N THR A 119 0.24 -7.95 -3.23
CA THR A 119 1.25 -8.58 -2.39
C THR A 119 1.79 -9.82 -3.07
N GLY A 120 3.09 -10.01 -2.97
CA GLY A 120 3.78 -11.20 -3.45
C GLY A 120 4.62 -11.83 -2.35
N ARG A 121 4.90 -13.13 -2.50
CA ARG A 121 5.81 -13.88 -1.61
C ARG A 121 6.85 -14.63 -2.43
N SER A 122 8.05 -14.68 -1.88
CA SER A 122 9.14 -15.52 -2.36
C SER A 122 9.76 -16.30 -1.20
N SER A 123 10.78 -17.09 -1.46
CA SER A 123 11.58 -17.73 -0.39
C SER A 123 12.26 -16.70 0.52
N ALA A 124 12.42 -15.48 0.04
CA ALA A 124 13.07 -14.38 0.74
C ALA A 124 12.10 -13.55 1.60
N GLY A 125 10.76 -13.71 1.45
CA GLY A 125 9.72 -13.05 2.26
C GLY A 125 8.55 -12.52 1.46
N GLY A 126 7.74 -11.66 2.08
CA GLY A 126 6.58 -10.99 1.49
C GLY A 126 6.85 -9.51 1.25
N HIS A 127 6.24 -8.96 0.20
CA HIS A 127 6.28 -7.54 -0.09
C HIS A 127 4.94 -7.05 -0.64
N ALA A 128 4.56 -5.84 -0.26
CA ALA A 128 3.40 -5.14 -0.79
C ALA A 128 3.86 -4.07 -1.80
N PHE A 129 3.16 -3.97 -2.92
CA PHE A 129 3.47 -3.05 -4.01
C PHE A 129 2.17 -2.62 -4.72
N VAL A 130 2.27 -1.76 -5.71
CA VAL A 130 1.10 -1.24 -6.42
C VAL A 130 1.20 -1.53 -7.92
N PHE A 131 0.11 -2.01 -8.52
CA PHE A 131 -0.10 -1.95 -9.96
C PHE A 131 -0.81 -0.63 -10.28
N ASP A 132 -0.20 0.23 -11.07
CA ASP A 132 -0.70 1.56 -11.40
C ASP A 132 -0.81 1.83 -12.91
N GLY A 133 -0.51 0.83 -13.73
CA GLY A 133 -0.62 0.90 -15.18
C GLY A 133 -0.48 -0.46 -15.85
N TYR A 134 -0.72 -0.51 -17.15
CA TYR A 134 -0.42 -1.66 -17.99
C TYR A 134 -0.14 -1.21 -19.44
N ASP A 135 0.48 -2.07 -20.24
CA ASP A 135 0.75 -1.83 -21.65
C ASP A 135 -0.07 -2.74 -22.57
N GLU A 136 -0.05 -2.46 -23.86
CA GLU A 136 -0.76 -3.23 -24.90
C GLU A 136 -0.30 -4.69 -25.05
N ASN A 137 0.85 -5.04 -24.47
CA ASN A 137 1.42 -6.40 -24.51
C ASN A 137 1.07 -7.22 -23.25
N GLY A 138 0.25 -6.68 -22.35
CA GLY A 138 -0.20 -7.31 -21.12
C GLY A 138 0.86 -7.32 -20.02
N PHE A 139 1.80 -6.37 -20.05
CA PHE A 139 2.69 -6.12 -18.91
C PHE A 139 2.03 -5.09 -18.00
N VAL A 140 2.05 -5.33 -16.70
CA VAL A 140 1.59 -4.39 -15.69
C VAL A 140 2.75 -3.51 -15.22
N HIS A 141 2.51 -2.22 -15.05
CA HIS A 141 3.46 -1.34 -14.40
C HIS A 141 3.39 -1.55 -12.90
N VAL A 142 4.55 -1.72 -12.28
CA VAL A 142 4.70 -1.99 -10.84
C VAL A 142 5.44 -0.84 -10.19
N ASN A 143 4.82 -0.24 -9.20
CA ASN A 143 5.48 0.63 -8.23
C ASN A 143 5.81 -0.21 -6.98
N TRP A 144 7.08 -0.50 -6.80
CA TRP A 144 7.57 -1.33 -5.71
C TRP A 144 7.59 -0.63 -4.35
N GLY A 145 7.39 0.68 -4.29
CA GLY A 145 7.50 1.45 -3.05
C GLY A 145 8.93 1.68 -2.56
N TRP A 146 9.94 1.51 -3.43
CA TRP A 146 11.37 1.67 -3.11
C TRP A 146 11.95 2.93 -3.74
N SER A 147 11.29 4.06 -3.56
CA SER A 147 11.70 5.36 -4.13
C SER A 147 11.96 5.31 -5.64
N GLY A 148 11.15 4.53 -6.37
CA GLY A 148 11.26 4.35 -7.81
C GLY A 148 12.25 3.27 -8.26
N MET A 149 13.05 2.71 -7.36
CA MET A 149 13.98 1.64 -7.70
C MET A 149 13.22 0.41 -8.23
N SER A 150 13.67 -0.11 -9.35
CA SER A 150 13.08 -1.26 -10.06
C SER A 150 11.62 -1.07 -10.54
N ASN A 151 11.02 0.11 -10.41
CA ASN A 151 9.73 0.37 -11.03
C ASN A 151 9.80 0.09 -12.53
N GLY A 152 8.75 -0.47 -13.10
CA GLY A 152 8.71 -0.82 -14.52
C GLY A 152 7.61 -1.81 -14.84
N TYR A 153 7.69 -2.39 -16.04
CA TYR A 153 6.69 -3.28 -16.60
C TYR A 153 7.08 -4.75 -16.41
N PHE A 154 6.16 -5.52 -15.84
CA PHE A 154 6.36 -6.94 -15.51
C PHE A 154 5.16 -7.77 -15.97
N ARG A 155 5.38 -9.07 -16.21
CA ARG A 155 4.26 -10.01 -16.30
C ARG A 155 3.76 -10.36 -14.89
N THR A 156 2.46 -10.44 -14.71
CA THR A 156 1.85 -10.84 -13.42
C THR A 156 2.29 -12.23 -12.94
N SER A 157 2.80 -13.06 -13.85
CA SER A 157 3.37 -14.39 -13.57
C SER A 157 4.87 -14.38 -13.26
N ALA A 158 5.56 -13.23 -13.40
CA ALA A 158 7.01 -13.11 -13.28
C ALA A 158 7.39 -11.72 -12.74
N LEU A 159 7.04 -11.48 -11.49
CA LEU A 159 7.31 -10.23 -10.77
C LEU A 159 8.70 -10.30 -10.10
N ASN A 160 9.74 -10.25 -10.91
CA ASN A 160 11.14 -10.38 -10.47
C ASN A 160 11.89 -9.06 -10.67
N PRO A 161 11.86 -8.13 -9.71
CA PRO A 161 12.63 -6.88 -9.81
C PRO A 161 14.13 -7.17 -9.84
N PRO A 162 14.91 -6.45 -10.68
CA PRO A 162 16.37 -6.67 -10.78
C PRO A 162 17.13 -6.27 -9.52
N LEU A 163 16.59 -5.34 -8.75
CA LEU A 163 17.11 -4.91 -7.44
C LEU A 163 15.95 -4.91 -6.45
N GLN A 164 16.24 -5.23 -5.20
CA GLN A 164 15.25 -5.22 -4.12
C GLN A 164 15.62 -4.14 -3.09
N GLY A 165 14.61 -3.40 -2.64
CA GLY A 165 14.75 -2.43 -1.57
C GLY A 165 14.45 -3.02 -0.20
N THR A 166 14.51 -2.18 0.81
CA THR A 166 14.15 -2.54 2.19
C THR A 166 12.69 -2.98 2.25
N GLY A 167 12.41 -4.11 2.92
CA GLY A 167 11.06 -4.68 3.05
C GLY A 167 10.76 -5.79 2.03
N GLY A 168 11.47 -5.85 0.93
CA GLY A 168 11.49 -7.02 0.05
C GLY A 168 12.61 -7.94 0.49
N SER A 169 12.43 -8.61 1.57
CA SER A 169 13.41 -9.38 2.32
C SER A 169 14.47 -10.13 1.52
N GLU A 170 15.59 -10.16 2.07
CA GLU A 170 16.67 -11.12 1.79
C GLU A 170 16.21 -12.58 1.98
#